data_2e7cd4d3ed43cb0c73eb005e21abb693
#
_entry.id   2e7cd4d3ed43cb0c73eb005e21abb693
#
_cell.length_a   1.000
_cell.length_b   1.000
_cell.length_c   1.000
_cell.angle_alpha   90.00
_cell.angle_beta   90.00
_cell.angle_gamma   90.00
#
_symmetry.space_group_name_H-M   'P 1'
#
loop_
_entity.id
_entity.type
_entity.pdbx_description
1 polymer ?
#
loop_
_entity_poly.entity_id
_entity_poly.type
_entity_poly.pdbx_seq_one_letter_code
_entity_poly.pdbx_strand_id
1 'polypeptide(L)'
;MKHNLILRVIAKYLFPVIALFAFYVQFHGDYGPGGGFQAGVILSVGFILYTLVFGLDTAERVLPSGILRLLASTGILLYAGTGVATMMLGGNFLDYDMLAANPVTGQHIGIILIELGVGITVFAVMLIIFFVIAGRGRT
;
A
#
# COMPACT_ATOMS: atom_id res chain seq x y z
N MET A 1 1.65 -23.75 -12.30
CA MET A 1 1.26 -24.14 -10.93
C MET A 1 -0.21 -24.54 -10.75
N LYS A 2 -1.01 -24.59 -11.81
CA LYS A 2 -2.46 -24.90 -11.74
C LYS A 2 -2.79 -26.30 -11.16
N HIS A 3 -1.85 -27.26 -11.20
CA HIS A 3 -2.06 -28.62 -10.74
C HIS A 3 -1.65 -28.90 -9.29
N ASN A 4 -1.08 -27.92 -8.58
CA ASN A 4 -0.59 -28.15 -7.23
C ASN A 4 -1.61 -27.65 -6.18
N LEU A 5 -2.51 -28.56 -5.77
CA LEU A 5 -3.59 -28.29 -4.83
C LEU A 5 -3.02 -27.75 -3.48
N ILE A 6 -1.92 -28.31 -3.03
CA ILE A 6 -1.30 -27.95 -1.73
C ILE A 6 -0.87 -26.48 -1.75
N LEU A 7 -0.16 -26.04 -2.81
CA LEU A 7 0.28 -24.65 -2.92
C LEU A 7 -0.91 -23.67 -2.96
N ARG A 8 -2.00 -24.04 -3.64
CA ARG A 8 -3.20 -23.21 -3.73
C ARG A 8 -3.90 -23.06 -2.38
N VAL A 9 -3.99 -24.15 -1.62
CA VAL A 9 -4.58 -24.13 -0.28
C VAL A 9 -3.73 -23.29 0.66
N ILE A 10 -2.42 -23.53 0.69
CA ILE A 10 -1.49 -22.75 1.55
C ILE A 10 -1.54 -21.27 1.21
N ALA A 11 -1.49 -20.89 -0.07
CA ALA A 11 -1.54 -19.50 -0.48
C ALA A 11 -2.83 -18.77 -0.07
N LYS A 12 -3.98 -19.48 -0.09
CA LYS A 12 -5.26 -18.93 0.38
C LYS A 12 -5.27 -18.57 1.87
N TYR A 13 -4.61 -19.40 2.68
CA TYR A 13 -4.51 -19.12 4.13
C TYR A 13 -3.38 -18.13 4.46
N LEU A 14 -2.30 -18.16 3.69
CA LEU A 14 -1.14 -17.30 3.94
C LEU A 14 -1.41 -15.85 3.55
N PHE A 15 -2.15 -15.60 2.46
CA PHE A 15 -2.45 -14.25 2.02
C PHE A 15 -3.15 -13.38 3.09
N PRO A 16 -4.24 -13.82 3.74
CA PRO A 16 -4.86 -13.06 4.81
C PRO A 16 -3.92 -12.79 6.00
N VAL A 17 -3.05 -13.74 6.34
CA VAL A 17 -2.06 -13.57 7.42
C VAL A 17 -1.03 -12.49 7.05
N ILE A 18 -0.52 -12.52 5.81
CA ILE A 18 0.41 -11.49 5.31
C ILE A 18 -0.29 -10.13 5.28
N ALA A 19 -1.55 -10.07 4.81
CA ALA A 19 -2.31 -8.83 4.77
C ALA A 19 -2.55 -8.26 6.17
N LEU A 20 -2.92 -9.10 7.15
CA LEU A 20 -3.10 -8.70 8.54
C LEU A 20 -1.79 -8.16 9.13
N PHE A 21 -0.67 -8.82 8.86
CA PHE A 21 0.65 -8.37 9.29
C PHE A 21 1.04 -7.03 8.63
N ALA A 22 0.73 -6.84 7.35
CA ALA A 22 0.95 -5.57 6.66
C ALA A 22 0.17 -4.41 7.33
N PHE A 23 -1.10 -4.63 7.68
CA PHE A 23 -1.88 -3.64 8.40
C PHE A 23 -1.36 -3.38 9.82
N TYR A 24 -0.90 -4.43 10.52
CA TYR A 24 -0.25 -4.25 11.81
C TYR A 24 0.98 -3.33 11.67
N VAL A 25 1.85 -3.58 10.71
CA VAL A 25 3.05 -2.76 10.45
C VAL A 25 2.66 -1.33 10.05
N GLN A 26 1.59 -1.15 9.27
CA GLN A 26 1.07 0.16 8.87
C GLN A 26 0.72 1.04 10.08
N PHE A 27 -0.05 0.49 11.01
CA PHE A 27 -0.52 1.24 12.17
C PHE A 27 0.46 1.26 13.35
N HIS A 28 1.55 0.49 13.25
CA HIS A 28 2.60 0.49 14.26
C HIS A 28 3.68 1.56 14.02
N GLY A 29 3.74 2.14 12.83
CA GLY A 29 4.77 3.11 12.44
C GLY A 29 4.85 4.36 13.30
N ASP A 30 3.74 4.80 13.88
CA ASP A 30 3.67 5.93 14.80
C ASP A 30 4.29 5.64 16.20
N TYR A 31 4.41 4.37 16.57
CA TYR A 31 4.86 3.94 17.89
C TYR A 31 6.22 3.22 17.89
N GLY A 32 6.72 2.82 16.73
CA GLY A 32 7.95 2.05 16.63
C GLY A 32 8.35 1.71 15.19
N PRO A 33 9.24 0.72 14.99
CA PRO A 33 9.66 0.34 13.65
C PRO A 33 8.49 -0.23 12.83
N GLY A 34 8.13 0.49 11.78
CA GLY A 34 7.01 0.17 10.91
C GLY A 34 6.77 1.31 9.92
N GLY A 35 5.56 1.38 9.39
CA GLY A 35 5.09 2.49 8.57
C GLY A 35 4.65 2.08 7.17
N GLY A 36 4.21 3.09 6.41
CA GLY A 36 3.55 2.90 5.13
C GLY A 36 4.39 2.18 4.08
N PHE A 37 5.68 2.49 3.98
CA PHE A 37 6.54 1.84 2.99
C PHE A 37 6.64 0.32 3.25
N GLN A 38 6.96 -0.09 4.47
CA GLN A 38 7.09 -1.50 4.83
C GLN A 38 5.75 -2.23 4.66
N ALA A 39 4.67 -1.63 5.13
CA ALA A 39 3.33 -2.18 4.98
C ALA A 39 2.94 -2.37 3.51
N GLY A 40 3.20 -1.38 2.66
CA GLY A 40 2.95 -1.44 1.23
C GLY A 40 3.74 -2.55 0.53
N VAL A 41 5.01 -2.72 0.87
CA VAL A 41 5.85 -3.82 0.35
C VAL A 41 5.31 -5.17 0.80
N ILE A 42 5.02 -5.35 2.09
CA ILE A 42 4.53 -6.64 2.63
C ILE A 42 3.19 -7.02 1.96
N LEU A 43 2.26 -6.07 1.83
CA LEU A 43 0.98 -6.31 1.20
C LEU A 43 1.14 -6.66 -0.29
N SER A 44 2.05 -5.98 -1.00
CA SER A 44 2.34 -6.28 -2.41
C SER A 44 2.93 -7.67 -2.59
N VAL A 45 3.84 -8.10 -1.71
CA VAL A 45 4.42 -9.46 -1.73
C VAL A 45 3.33 -10.52 -1.53
N GLY A 46 2.38 -10.29 -0.62
CA GLY A 46 1.22 -11.18 -0.46
C GLY A 46 0.42 -11.34 -1.76
N PHE A 47 0.17 -10.23 -2.46
CA PHE A 47 -0.57 -10.26 -3.73
C PHE A 47 0.27 -10.83 -4.90
N ILE A 48 1.59 -10.62 -4.90
CA ILE A 48 2.50 -11.28 -5.83
C ILE A 48 2.47 -12.80 -5.62
N LEU A 49 2.52 -13.28 -4.38
CA LEU A 49 2.36 -14.70 -4.06
C LEU A 49 1.04 -15.25 -4.61
N TYR A 50 -0.06 -14.53 -4.40
CA TYR A 50 -1.36 -14.87 -4.97
C TYR A 50 -1.28 -15.00 -6.50
N THR A 51 -0.65 -14.03 -7.16
CA THR A 51 -0.49 -14.01 -8.62
C THR A 51 0.34 -15.18 -9.14
N LEU A 52 1.43 -15.53 -8.45
CA LEU A 52 2.30 -16.67 -8.82
C LEU A 52 1.54 -18.00 -8.74
N VAL A 53 0.66 -18.16 -7.75
CA VAL A 53 -0.06 -19.43 -7.51
C VAL A 53 -1.31 -19.54 -8.39
N PHE A 54 -2.10 -18.47 -8.53
CA PHE A 54 -3.39 -18.48 -9.23
C PHE A 54 -3.30 -18.02 -10.68
N GLY A 55 -2.20 -17.40 -11.06
CA GLY A 55 -1.93 -16.87 -12.40
C GLY A 55 -2.27 -15.40 -12.56
N LEU A 56 -1.56 -14.75 -13.48
CA LEU A 56 -1.64 -13.31 -13.75
C LEU A 56 -3.05 -12.90 -14.22
N ASP A 57 -3.71 -13.69 -15.09
CA ASP A 57 -5.09 -13.40 -15.56
C ASP A 57 -6.09 -13.31 -14.40
N THR A 58 -5.93 -14.19 -13.41
CA THR A 58 -6.80 -14.20 -12.23
C THR A 58 -6.53 -12.98 -11.36
N ALA A 59 -5.26 -12.62 -11.18
CA ALA A 59 -4.86 -11.47 -10.40
C ALA A 59 -5.31 -10.15 -11.05
N GLU A 60 -5.17 -10.00 -12.37
CA GLU A 60 -5.62 -8.84 -13.12
C GLU A 60 -7.15 -8.65 -13.12
N ARG A 61 -7.92 -9.73 -12.94
CA ARG A 61 -9.39 -9.64 -12.74
C ARG A 61 -9.73 -9.10 -11.35
N VAL A 62 -8.94 -9.44 -10.34
CA VAL A 62 -9.13 -8.96 -8.95
C VAL A 62 -8.64 -7.52 -8.80
N LEU A 63 -7.46 -7.22 -9.35
CA LEU A 63 -6.84 -5.89 -9.34
C LEU A 63 -6.44 -5.48 -10.76
N PRO A 64 -7.37 -4.92 -11.54
CA PRO A 64 -7.07 -4.41 -12.88
C PRO A 64 -6.03 -3.28 -12.84
N SER A 65 -5.22 -3.16 -13.88
CA SER A 65 -4.18 -2.13 -14.00
C SER A 65 -4.72 -0.70 -13.88
N GLY A 66 -5.99 -0.47 -14.22
CA GLY A 66 -6.69 0.81 -14.03
C GLY A 66 -6.85 1.16 -12.55
N ILE A 67 -7.25 0.18 -11.73
CA ILE A 67 -7.39 0.35 -10.27
C ILE A 67 -6.02 0.60 -9.64
N LEU A 68 -4.99 -0.12 -10.05
CA LEU A 68 -3.63 0.09 -9.53
C LEU A 68 -3.12 1.50 -9.84
N ARG A 69 -3.35 2.02 -11.05
CA ARG A 69 -3.00 3.41 -11.39
C ARG A 69 -3.78 4.41 -10.56
N LEU A 70 -5.07 4.18 -10.34
CA LEU A 70 -5.90 5.03 -9.49
C LEU A 70 -5.37 5.04 -8.05
N LEU A 71 -5.04 3.87 -7.49
CA LEU A 71 -4.47 3.74 -6.13
C LEU A 71 -3.15 4.49 -6.02
N ALA A 72 -2.23 4.31 -6.98
CA ALA A 72 -0.94 5.02 -6.99
C ALA A 72 -1.14 6.55 -7.01
N SER A 73 -2.02 7.04 -7.87
CA SER A 73 -2.34 8.47 -7.95
C SER A 73 -2.98 9.00 -6.67
N THR A 74 -3.91 8.23 -6.09
CA THR A 74 -4.59 8.60 -4.83
C THR A 74 -3.60 8.65 -3.67
N GLY A 75 -2.67 7.71 -3.57
CA GLY A 75 -1.64 7.72 -2.53
C GLY A 75 -0.72 8.94 -2.63
N ILE A 76 -0.28 9.30 -3.83
CA ILE A 76 0.52 10.51 -4.08
C ILE A 76 -0.28 11.76 -3.73
N LEU A 77 -1.56 11.84 -4.13
CA LEU A 77 -2.42 12.98 -3.82
C LEU A 77 -2.69 13.11 -2.33
N LEU A 78 -2.82 12.00 -1.60
CA LEU A 78 -2.96 12.01 -0.15
C LEU A 78 -1.71 12.58 0.52
N TYR A 79 -0.53 12.14 0.09
CA TYR A 79 0.74 12.67 0.58
C TYR A 79 0.89 14.17 0.30
N ALA A 80 0.79 14.56 -0.97
CA ALA A 80 0.93 15.96 -1.38
C ALA A 80 -0.18 16.85 -0.81
N GLY A 81 -1.42 16.33 -0.76
CA GLY A 81 -2.58 17.03 -0.20
C GLY A 81 -2.44 17.34 1.28
N THR A 82 -1.86 16.43 2.06
CA THR A 82 -1.54 16.70 3.48
C THR A 82 -0.56 17.86 3.61
N GLY A 83 0.50 17.87 2.78
CA GLY A 83 1.47 18.96 2.80
C GLY A 83 0.88 20.31 2.36
N VAL A 84 0.01 20.31 1.34
CA VAL A 84 -0.69 21.53 0.91
C VAL A 84 -1.66 22.01 1.98
N ALA A 85 -2.39 21.11 2.64
CA ALA A 85 -3.31 21.45 3.70
C ALA A 85 -2.61 22.15 4.88
N THR A 86 -1.45 21.66 5.31
CA THR A 86 -0.65 22.31 6.37
C THR A 86 -0.20 23.72 5.98
N MET A 87 0.19 23.93 4.72
CA MET A 87 0.52 25.27 4.20
C MET A 87 -0.68 26.20 4.19
N MET A 88 -1.87 25.73 3.81
CA MET A 88 -3.09 26.52 3.81
C MET A 88 -3.53 26.95 5.23
N LEU A 89 -3.19 26.16 6.23
CA LEU A 89 -3.42 26.48 7.65
C LEU A 89 -2.38 27.43 8.24
N GLY A 90 -1.40 27.89 7.45
CA GLY A 90 -0.39 28.86 7.85
C GLY A 90 0.92 28.27 8.35
N GLY A 91 1.11 26.95 8.28
CA GLY A 91 2.37 26.27 8.59
C GLY A 91 3.26 26.07 7.38
N ASN A 92 4.36 25.38 7.57
CA ASN A 92 5.22 24.91 6.48
C ASN A 92 4.64 23.65 5.82
N PHE A 93 5.23 23.24 4.68
CA PHE A 93 4.88 21.99 4.03
C PHE A 93 5.15 20.81 4.97
N LEU A 94 4.12 19.98 5.24
CA LEU A 94 4.16 18.85 6.18
C LEU A 94 4.38 19.27 7.66
N ASP A 95 3.97 20.47 8.02
CA ASP A 95 3.92 20.92 9.42
C ASP A 95 2.65 20.43 10.09
N TYR A 96 2.72 19.22 10.65
CA TYR A 96 1.53 18.51 11.17
C TYR A 96 0.91 19.17 12.41
N ASP A 97 1.66 20.02 13.12
CA ASP A 97 1.15 20.75 14.30
C ASP A 97 -0.09 21.60 13.95
N MET A 98 -0.18 22.03 12.68
CA MET A 98 -1.30 22.81 12.17
C MET A 98 -2.58 22.00 11.89
N LEU A 99 -2.52 20.67 11.89
CA LEU A 99 -3.66 19.81 11.55
C LEU A 99 -4.69 19.67 12.67
N ALA A 100 -4.35 20.04 13.92
CA ALA A 100 -5.27 20.00 15.04
C ALA A 100 -4.97 21.12 16.06
N ALA A 101 -5.95 21.42 16.91
CA ALA A 101 -5.80 22.40 17.97
C ALA A 101 -4.73 22.00 19.03
N ASN A 102 -4.50 20.69 19.18
CA ASN A 102 -3.42 20.14 20.00
C ASN A 102 -2.30 19.66 19.07
N PRO A 103 -1.06 20.18 19.17
CA PRO A 103 0.06 19.79 18.32
C PRO A 103 0.33 18.28 18.30
N VAL A 104 0.23 17.61 19.46
CA VAL A 104 0.45 16.15 19.54
C VAL A 104 -0.58 15.39 18.70
N THR A 105 -1.85 15.78 18.77
CA THR A 105 -2.90 15.19 17.93
C THR A 105 -2.68 15.48 16.46
N GLY A 106 -2.21 16.68 16.11
CA GLY A 106 -1.85 17.06 14.75
C GLY A 106 -0.74 16.17 14.18
N GLN A 107 0.31 15.91 14.97
CA GLN A 107 1.39 15.00 14.60
C GLN A 107 0.88 13.57 14.31
N HIS A 108 0.07 12.99 15.17
CA HIS A 108 -0.51 11.66 14.95
C HIS A 108 -1.35 11.59 13.68
N ILE A 109 -2.21 12.58 13.43
CA ILE A 109 -3.03 12.64 12.21
C ILE A 109 -2.14 12.74 10.97
N GLY A 110 -1.15 13.64 10.99
CA GLY A 110 -0.23 13.85 9.88
C GLY A 110 0.56 12.58 9.54
N ILE A 111 1.14 11.92 10.55
CA ILE A 111 1.91 10.68 10.38
C ILE A 111 1.02 9.60 9.75
N ILE A 112 -0.18 9.36 10.28
CA ILE A 112 -1.10 8.35 9.73
C ILE A 112 -1.47 8.64 8.28
N LEU A 113 -1.80 9.90 7.93
CA LEU A 113 -2.15 10.28 6.57
C LEU A 113 -1.01 10.07 5.58
N ILE A 114 0.20 10.48 5.95
CA ILE A 114 1.39 10.31 5.13
C ILE A 114 1.72 8.83 4.96
N GLU A 115 1.71 8.05 6.03
CA GLU A 115 2.01 6.62 5.97
C GLU A 115 0.98 5.85 5.14
N LEU A 116 -0.30 6.20 5.22
CA LEU A 116 -1.33 5.62 4.35
C LEU A 116 -1.08 5.98 2.88
N GLY A 117 -0.76 7.25 2.60
CA GLY A 117 -0.42 7.69 1.24
C GLY A 117 0.76 6.93 0.65
N VAL A 118 1.84 6.79 1.42
CA VAL A 118 3.03 6.01 1.04
C VAL A 118 2.68 4.54 0.86
N GLY A 119 1.97 3.92 1.80
CA GLY A 119 1.59 2.50 1.76
C GLY A 119 0.77 2.14 0.52
N ILE A 120 -0.25 2.94 0.22
CA ILE A 120 -1.09 2.76 -0.98
C ILE A 120 -0.25 2.91 -2.26
N THR A 121 0.60 3.93 -2.33
CA THR A 121 1.46 4.18 -3.50
C THR A 121 2.43 3.04 -3.72
N VAL A 122 3.15 2.62 -2.68
CA VAL A 122 4.14 1.54 -2.75
C VAL A 122 3.48 0.22 -3.16
N PHE A 123 2.36 -0.14 -2.52
CA PHE A 123 1.58 -1.33 -2.89
C PHE A 123 1.21 -1.32 -4.38
N ALA A 124 0.62 -0.23 -4.86
CA ALA A 124 0.16 -0.13 -6.24
C ALA A 124 1.32 -0.17 -7.24
N VAL A 125 2.40 0.60 -6.99
CA VAL A 125 3.55 0.67 -7.91
C VAL A 125 4.29 -0.66 -7.98
N MET A 126 4.51 -1.34 -6.86
CA MET A 126 5.15 -2.66 -6.83
C MET A 126 4.36 -3.67 -7.67
N LEU A 127 3.03 -3.67 -7.59
CA LEU A 127 2.18 -4.55 -8.40
C LEU A 127 2.17 -4.15 -9.88
N ILE A 128 2.16 -2.86 -10.21
CA ILE A 128 2.27 -2.39 -11.60
C ILE A 128 3.57 -2.91 -12.23
N ILE A 129 4.70 -2.74 -11.55
CA ILE A 129 6.01 -3.21 -12.02
C ILE A 129 5.97 -4.73 -12.24
N PHE A 130 5.46 -5.46 -11.24
CA PHE A 130 5.39 -6.92 -11.31
C PHE A 130 4.50 -7.39 -12.47
N PHE A 131 3.31 -6.80 -12.66
CA PHE A 131 2.40 -7.18 -13.74
C PHE A 131 2.96 -6.88 -15.12
N VAL A 132 3.64 -5.75 -15.29
CA VAL A 132 4.30 -5.39 -16.55
C VAL A 132 5.41 -6.39 -16.90
N ILE A 133 6.23 -6.77 -15.92
CA ILE A 133 7.32 -7.74 -16.14
C ILE A 133 6.75 -9.14 -16.39
N ALA A 134 5.78 -9.59 -15.58
CA ALA A 134 5.17 -10.91 -15.72
C ALA A 134 4.34 -11.05 -17.01
N GLY A 135 3.80 -9.95 -17.53
CA GLY A 135 3.01 -9.91 -18.76
C GLY A 135 3.83 -9.90 -20.06
N ARG A 136 5.13 -9.62 -20.01
CA ARG A 136 5.99 -9.51 -21.22
C ARG A 136 6.06 -10.76 -22.07
N GLY A 137 5.77 -11.93 -21.54
CA GLY A 137 5.78 -13.21 -22.28
C GLY A 137 4.45 -13.58 -22.96
N ARG A 138 3.48 -12.65 -23.03
CA ARG A 138 2.13 -12.89 -23.57
C ARG A 138 1.88 -12.36 -24.98
N THR A 139 2.91 -11.82 -25.64
CA THR A 139 2.85 -11.41 -27.06
C THR A 139 3.10 -12.55 -28.02
#